data_452092eebd502cf4e0577b14e008f987
#
_entry.id   452092eebd502cf4e0577b14e008f987
#
_cell.length_a   1.000
_cell.length_b   1.000
_cell.length_c   1.000
_cell.angle_alpha   90.00
_cell.angle_beta   90.00
_cell.angle_gamma   90.00
#
_symmetry.space_group_name_H-M   'P 1'
#
loop_
_entity.id
_entity.type
_entity.pdbx_description
1 polymer ?
#
loop_
_entity_poly.entity_id
_entity_poly.type
_entity_poly.pdbx_seq_one_letter_code
_entity_poly.pdbx_strand_id
1 'polypeptide(L)'
;MCVICYSPAGTTPTESQLVDSNRNNPDGFGWAVRTPNEIVRGHCMNGNEAIDRFLDLRSRYPDQDAMYHARITTHGGTELSNCHPFEVGDSRTVLAHNGMLDIVPAKGDGRSDTKIFAEDVLTRKGLGVLDRAKNVKKLEKWMYGSKMVIMTNRPDMLKDTYI
;
A
#
# COMPACT_ATOMS: atom_id res chain seq x y z
N MET A 1 9.53 9.12 7.55
CA MET A 1 8.45 8.81 6.57
C MET A 1 8.66 7.42 6.03
N CYS A 2 7.59 6.67 5.78
CA CYS A 2 7.63 5.35 5.17
C CYS A 2 8.28 5.35 3.77
N VAL A 3 8.55 4.18 3.21
CA VAL A 3 8.93 4.04 1.80
C VAL A 3 7.89 3.19 1.10
N ILE A 4 7.43 3.63 -0.07
CA ILE A 4 6.68 2.81 -1.02
C ILE A 4 7.56 2.63 -2.24
N CYS A 5 7.85 1.40 -2.60
CA CYS A 5 8.46 1.03 -3.86
C CYS A 5 7.37 0.47 -4.78
N TYR A 6 6.84 1.28 -5.68
CA TYR A 6 5.94 0.82 -6.73
C TYR A 6 6.75 0.35 -7.93
N SER A 7 6.42 -0.82 -8.42
CA SER A 7 7.09 -1.49 -9.53
C SER A 7 6.07 -1.79 -10.62
N PRO A 8 5.98 -0.97 -11.66
CA PRO A 8 5.12 -1.28 -12.80
C PRO A 8 5.57 -2.58 -13.49
N ALA A 9 4.68 -3.12 -14.33
CA ALA A 9 4.97 -4.29 -15.16
C ALA A 9 6.35 -4.19 -15.82
N GLY A 10 7.12 -5.27 -15.79
CA GLY A 10 8.48 -5.34 -16.35
C GLY A 10 9.59 -4.73 -15.50
N THR A 11 9.28 -4.15 -14.33
CA THR A 11 10.30 -3.58 -13.43
C THR A 11 10.36 -4.32 -12.09
N THR A 12 11.55 -4.45 -11.52
CA THR A 12 11.77 -5.04 -10.20
C THR A 12 12.83 -4.24 -9.47
N PRO A 13 12.62 -3.81 -8.23
CA PRO A 13 13.66 -3.17 -7.45
C PRO A 13 14.79 -4.17 -7.16
N THR A 14 16.00 -3.67 -7.04
CA THR A 14 17.12 -4.51 -6.61
C THR A 14 16.96 -4.86 -5.13
N GLU A 15 17.51 -6.00 -4.73
CA GLU A 15 17.55 -6.40 -3.32
C GLU A 15 18.22 -5.32 -2.45
N SER A 16 19.32 -4.72 -2.91
CA SER A 16 19.99 -3.62 -2.21
C SER A 16 19.08 -2.42 -1.94
N GLN A 17 18.23 -2.03 -2.90
CA GLN A 17 17.27 -0.94 -2.71
C GLN A 17 16.23 -1.29 -1.63
N LEU A 18 15.79 -2.54 -1.58
CA LEU A 18 14.85 -3.00 -0.56
C LEU A 18 15.51 -3.08 0.83
N VAL A 19 16.75 -3.57 0.90
CA VAL A 19 17.55 -3.60 2.15
C VAL A 19 17.74 -2.18 2.68
N ASP A 20 18.08 -1.22 1.85
CA ASP A 20 18.24 0.18 2.27
C ASP A 20 16.91 0.79 2.73
N SER A 21 15.80 0.45 2.07
CA SER A 21 14.46 0.85 2.51
C SER A 21 14.13 0.30 3.89
N ASN A 22 14.43 -0.98 4.15
CA ASN A 22 14.17 -1.63 5.43
C ASN A 22 15.05 -1.09 6.55
N ARG A 23 16.32 -0.80 6.26
CA ARG A 23 17.24 -0.22 7.23
C ARG A 23 16.76 1.15 7.74
N ASN A 24 16.18 1.95 6.86
CA ASN A 24 15.70 3.29 7.20
C ASN A 24 14.26 3.27 7.76
N ASN A 25 13.52 2.19 7.58
CA ASN A 25 12.11 2.05 7.99
C ASN A 25 11.85 0.65 8.57
N PRO A 26 12.30 0.38 9.81
CA PRO A 26 12.36 -0.98 10.35
C PRO A 26 11.08 -1.46 11.05
N ASP A 27 10.01 -0.66 11.10
CA ASP A 27 8.84 -0.90 11.97
C ASP A 27 7.77 -1.83 11.36
N GLY A 28 8.13 -2.51 10.27
CA GLY A 28 7.28 -3.50 9.62
C GLY A 28 7.24 -3.32 8.10
N PHE A 29 6.94 -4.43 7.44
CA PHE A 29 7.08 -4.56 5.99
C PHE A 29 5.84 -5.19 5.39
N GLY A 30 5.58 -4.86 4.15
CA GLY A 30 4.56 -5.54 3.41
C GLY A 30 4.68 -5.34 1.91
N TRP A 31 3.99 -6.16 1.18
CA TRP A 31 4.04 -6.17 -0.27
C TRP A 31 2.70 -6.58 -0.86
N ALA A 32 2.51 -6.24 -2.12
CA ALA A 32 1.45 -6.77 -2.94
C ALA A 32 1.94 -6.92 -4.39
N VAL A 33 1.51 -7.97 -5.03
CA VAL A 33 1.74 -8.23 -6.46
C VAL A 33 0.40 -8.56 -7.10
N ARG A 34 0.05 -7.87 -8.18
CA ARG A 34 -1.09 -8.28 -9.00
C ARG A 34 -0.78 -9.62 -9.66
N THR A 35 -1.80 -10.41 -9.81
CA THR A 35 -1.80 -11.61 -10.65
C THR A 35 -2.98 -11.51 -11.61
N PRO A 36 -3.12 -12.37 -12.60
CA PRO A 36 -4.28 -12.34 -13.50
C PRO A 36 -5.63 -12.45 -12.79
N ASN A 37 -5.67 -13.08 -11.61
CA ASN A 37 -6.92 -13.42 -10.94
C ASN A 37 -7.14 -12.68 -9.61
N GLU A 38 -6.06 -12.28 -8.94
CA GLU A 38 -6.12 -11.70 -7.59
C GLU A 38 -4.94 -10.77 -7.32
N ILE A 39 -4.96 -10.11 -6.17
CA ILE A 39 -3.79 -9.44 -5.60
C ILE A 39 -3.26 -10.32 -4.46
N VAL A 40 -2.07 -10.86 -4.64
CA VAL A 40 -1.36 -11.58 -3.58
C VAL A 40 -0.61 -10.56 -2.75
N ARG A 41 -0.89 -10.52 -1.45
CA ARG A 41 -0.23 -9.61 -0.51
C ARG A 41 0.28 -10.31 0.73
N GLY A 42 1.21 -9.68 1.41
CA GLY A 42 1.71 -10.17 2.69
C GLY A 42 2.29 -9.06 3.54
N HIS A 43 2.46 -9.38 4.81
CA HIS A 43 3.09 -8.53 5.82
C HIS A 43 4.09 -9.33 6.64
N CYS A 44 5.15 -8.70 7.10
CA CYS A 44 6.17 -9.32 7.94
C CYS A 44 6.82 -8.27 8.85
N MET A 45 7.25 -8.69 10.04
CA MET A 45 8.08 -7.87 10.91
C MET A 45 9.58 -8.12 10.69
N ASN A 46 9.93 -9.16 9.93
CA ASN A 46 11.31 -9.46 9.56
C ASN A 46 11.60 -8.94 8.15
N GLY A 47 12.53 -7.99 8.03
CA GLY A 47 12.82 -7.32 6.77
C GLY A 47 13.43 -8.23 5.69
N ASN A 48 14.29 -9.17 6.06
CA ASN A 48 14.90 -10.10 5.11
C ASN A 48 13.84 -11.06 4.56
N GLU A 49 13.03 -11.65 5.44
CA GLU A 49 11.91 -12.51 5.06
C GLU A 49 10.91 -11.78 4.13
N ALA A 50 10.64 -10.50 4.41
CA ALA A 50 9.74 -9.70 3.57
C ALA A 50 10.32 -9.49 2.15
N ILE A 51 11.62 -9.22 2.04
CA ILE A 51 12.32 -9.08 0.76
C ILE A 51 12.28 -10.40 -0.01
N ASP A 52 12.65 -11.51 0.61
CA ASP A 52 12.68 -12.83 -0.01
C ASP A 52 11.29 -13.19 -0.59
N ARG A 53 10.24 -13.02 0.22
CA ARG A 53 8.86 -13.31 -0.19
C ARG A 53 8.38 -12.39 -1.33
N PHE A 54 8.72 -11.11 -1.26
CA PHE A 54 8.37 -10.17 -2.31
C PHE A 54 9.07 -10.50 -3.62
N LEU A 55 10.39 -10.72 -3.61
CA LEU A 55 11.18 -11.01 -4.82
C LEU A 55 10.80 -12.36 -5.43
N ASP A 56 10.54 -13.39 -4.61
CA ASP A 56 10.03 -14.68 -5.10
C ASP A 56 8.69 -14.49 -5.83
N LEU A 57 7.74 -13.80 -5.19
CA LEU A 57 6.43 -13.56 -5.79
C LEU A 57 6.55 -12.69 -7.06
N ARG A 58 7.39 -11.64 -7.03
CA ARG A 58 7.64 -10.77 -8.18
C ARG A 58 8.26 -11.51 -9.37
N SER A 59 9.14 -12.46 -9.12
CA SER A 59 9.77 -13.28 -10.18
C SER A 59 8.76 -14.16 -10.92
N ARG A 60 7.69 -14.58 -10.25
CA ARG A 60 6.61 -15.38 -10.85
C ARG A 60 5.63 -14.55 -11.67
N TYR A 61 5.53 -13.25 -11.40
CA TYR A 61 4.61 -12.33 -12.07
C TYR A 61 5.34 -11.05 -12.53
N PRO A 62 6.37 -11.16 -13.40
CA PRO A 62 7.20 -10.03 -13.81
C PRO A 62 6.42 -8.97 -14.61
N ASP A 63 5.38 -9.38 -15.33
CA ASP A 63 4.59 -8.51 -16.21
C ASP A 63 3.35 -7.91 -15.52
N GLN A 64 3.31 -7.95 -14.20
CA GLN A 64 2.23 -7.38 -13.40
C GLN A 64 2.75 -6.25 -12.53
N ASP A 65 1.85 -5.36 -12.10
CA ASP A 65 2.19 -4.31 -11.14
C ASP A 65 2.48 -4.89 -9.75
N ALA A 66 3.41 -4.29 -9.03
CA ALA A 66 3.75 -4.69 -7.68
C ALA A 66 4.07 -3.49 -6.80
N MET A 67 3.95 -3.65 -5.49
CA MET A 67 4.43 -2.69 -4.51
C MET A 67 5.09 -3.38 -3.32
N TYR A 68 6.12 -2.73 -2.78
CA TYR A 68 6.75 -3.05 -1.51
C TYR A 68 6.68 -1.84 -0.59
N HIS A 69 6.45 -2.05 0.69
CA HIS A 69 6.35 -0.99 1.69
C HIS A 69 7.23 -1.29 2.89
N ALA A 70 8.06 -0.33 3.28
CA ALA A 70 8.81 -0.34 4.53
C ALA A 70 8.29 0.79 5.43
N ARG A 71 7.85 0.42 6.63
CA ARG A 71 7.14 1.29 7.56
C ARG A 71 8.09 1.93 8.57
N ILE A 72 7.87 3.21 8.86
CA ILE A 72 8.27 3.83 10.10
C ILE A 72 7.00 4.34 10.82
N THR A 73 6.88 4.00 12.09
CA THR A 73 5.68 4.28 12.89
C THR A 73 5.60 5.75 13.25
N THR A 74 4.54 6.40 12.83
CA THR A 74 4.19 7.78 13.22
C THR A 74 2.86 7.82 13.96
N HIS A 75 1.92 6.96 13.57
CA HIS A 75 0.60 6.79 14.19
C HIS A 75 0.24 5.30 14.29
N GLY A 76 -0.55 4.96 15.30
CA GLY A 76 -0.86 3.56 15.61
C GLY A 76 0.32 2.81 16.24
N GLY A 77 0.11 1.57 16.63
CA GLY A 77 1.16 0.70 17.20
C GLY A 77 2.11 0.15 16.16
N THR A 78 3.28 -0.34 16.61
CA THR A 78 4.23 -1.10 15.80
C THR A 78 3.78 -2.56 15.70
N GLU A 79 2.62 -2.78 15.11
CA GLU A 79 1.98 -4.08 14.99
C GLU A 79 1.85 -4.49 13.53
N LEU A 80 1.91 -5.79 13.27
CA LEU A 80 1.74 -6.36 11.93
C LEU A 80 0.44 -5.89 11.27
N SER A 81 -0.62 -5.71 12.06
CA SER A 81 -1.93 -5.24 11.60
C SER A 81 -1.93 -3.81 11.04
N ASN A 82 -0.89 -3.02 11.33
CA ASN A 82 -0.68 -1.66 10.83
C ASN A 82 0.35 -1.59 9.69
N CYS A 83 0.86 -2.72 9.21
CA CYS A 83 1.73 -2.75 8.04
C CYS A 83 0.90 -2.61 6.74
N HIS A 84 1.39 -1.77 5.83
CA HIS A 84 0.80 -1.66 4.48
C HIS A 84 1.17 -2.88 3.61
N PRO A 85 0.42 -3.17 2.54
CA PRO A 85 -0.78 -2.48 2.08
C PRO A 85 -2.05 -2.98 2.79
N PHE A 86 -3.05 -2.10 2.89
CA PHE A 86 -4.37 -2.42 3.44
C PHE A 86 -5.37 -2.77 2.34
N GLU A 87 -6.31 -3.66 2.63
CA GLU A 87 -7.45 -3.90 1.76
C GLU A 87 -8.42 -2.71 1.73
N VAL A 88 -9.08 -2.52 0.59
CA VAL A 88 -10.12 -1.51 0.42
C VAL A 88 -11.37 -2.18 -0.11
N GLY A 89 -12.33 -2.35 0.76
CA GLY A 89 -13.61 -2.99 0.46
C GLY A 89 -13.53 -4.52 0.38
N ASP A 90 -12.65 -5.04 -0.47
CA ASP A 90 -12.42 -6.46 -0.63
C ASP A 90 -10.94 -6.75 -0.95
N SER A 91 -10.58 -8.04 -1.05
CA SER A 91 -9.20 -8.48 -1.33
C SER A 91 -8.68 -8.14 -2.73
N ARG A 92 -9.54 -7.60 -3.61
CA ARG A 92 -9.17 -7.22 -4.99
C ARG A 92 -8.57 -5.84 -5.09
N THR A 93 -8.55 -5.07 -4.01
CA THR A 93 -7.96 -3.73 -3.99
C THR A 93 -7.13 -3.53 -2.75
N VAL A 94 -5.93 -3.01 -2.92
CA VAL A 94 -4.99 -2.72 -1.84
C VAL A 94 -4.44 -1.30 -1.95
N LEU A 95 -4.13 -0.72 -0.79
CA LEU A 95 -3.64 0.65 -0.65
C LEU A 95 -2.39 0.69 0.21
N ALA A 96 -1.34 1.37 -0.26
CA ALA A 96 -0.20 1.79 0.55
C ALA A 96 -0.06 3.32 0.53
N HIS A 97 0.43 3.88 1.63
CA HIS A 97 0.57 5.31 1.81
C HIS A 97 1.91 5.66 2.45
N ASN A 98 2.50 6.75 2.01
CA ASN A 98 3.69 7.37 2.60
C ASN A 98 3.38 8.83 2.94
N GLY A 99 3.28 9.14 4.20
CA GLY A 99 2.95 10.46 4.74
C GLY A 99 2.06 10.36 5.98
N MET A 100 1.31 11.40 6.24
CA MET A 100 0.31 11.48 7.31
C MET A 100 -1.01 11.99 6.73
N LEU A 101 -2.12 11.36 7.09
CA LEU A 101 -3.46 11.82 6.74
C LEU A 101 -4.06 12.56 7.94
N ASP A 102 -4.85 13.59 7.64
CA ASP A 102 -5.60 14.32 8.69
C ASP A 102 -6.80 13.50 9.17
N ILE A 103 -6.47 12.39 9.83
CA ILE A 103 -7.42 11.46 10.45
C ILE A 103 -6.97 11.20 11.87
N VAL A 104 -7.78 11.61 12.84
CA VAL A 104 -7.52 11.34 14.25
C VAL A 104 -8.26 10.05 14.65
N PRO A 105 -7.52 8.99 15.03
CA PRO A 105 -8.16 7.77 15.54
C PRO A 105 -9.01 8.04 16.77
N ALA A 106 -10.11 7.33 16.91
CA ALA A 106 -10.91 7.37 18.14
C ALA A 106 -10.10 6.86 19.33
N LYS A 107 -10.44 7.31 20.53
CA LYS A 107 -9.77 6.84 21.76
C LYS A 107 -9.85 5.31 21.86
N GLY A 108 -8.69 4.67 21.92
CA GLY A 108 -8.56 3.21 21.98
C GLY A 108 -8.54 2.50 20.60
N ASP A 109 -8.67 3.22 19.49
CA ASP A 109 -8.46 2.66 18.16
C ASP A 109 -6.95 2.60 17.87
N GLY A 110 -6.41 1.39 17.81
CA GLY A 110 -4.99 1.15 17.54
C GLY A 110 -4.61 1.22 16.06
N ARG A 111 -5.56 1.50 15.16
CA ARG A 111 -5.31 1.57 13.73
C ARG A 111 -4.54 2.84 13.35
N SER A 112 -3.70 2.74 12.33
CA SER A 112 -3.08 3.91 11.71
C SER A 112 -4.12 4.75 10.95
N ASP A 113 -3.82 6.04 10.75
CA ASP A 113 -4.60 6.95 9.92
C ASP A 113 -4.91 6.37 8.54
N THR A 114 -3.92 5.77 7.90
CA THR A 114 -4.06 5.13 6.58
C THR A 114 -4.96 3.90 6.63
N LYS A 115 -4.89 3.10 7.67
CA LYS A 115 -5.77 1.94 7.83
C LYS A 115 -7.23 2.37 7.98
N ILE A 116 -7.49 3.40 8.79
CA ILE A 116 -8.81 4.00 8.93
C ILE A 116 -9.29 4.57 7.60
N PHE A 117 -8.41 5.25 6.85
CA PHE A 117 -8.76 5.76 5.53
C PHE A 117 -9.18 4.65 4.57
N ALA A 118 -8.43 3.55 4.51
CA ALA A 118 -8.72 2.42 3.63
C ALA A 118 -10.05 1.75 4.01
N GLU A 119 -10.20 1.37 5.28
CA GLU A 119 -11.32 0.56 5.77
C GLU A 119 -12.62 1.37 5.93
N ASP A 120 -12.53 2.58 6.48
CA ASP A 120 -13.71 3.35 6.86
C ASP A 120 -14.08 4.46 5.85
N VAL A 121 -13.10 5.08 5.20
CA VAL A 121 -13.38 6.22 4.32
C VAL A 121 -13.52 5.78 2.87
N LEU A 122 -12.48 5.17 2.31
CA LEU A 122 -12.46 4.82 0.88
C LEU A 122 -13.42 3.67 0.57
N THR A 123 -13.48 2.66 1.45
CA THR A 123 -14.45 1.56 1.33
C THR A 123 -15.89 2.06 1.30
N ARG A 124 -16.27 2.99 2.19
CA ARG A 124 -17.64 3.55 2.21
C ARG A 124 -17.95 4.44 1.02
N LYS A 125 -16.96 5.18 0.52
CA LYS A 125 -17.13 6.05 -0.67
C LYS A 125 -17.26 5.24 -1.96
N GLY A 126 -16.73 4.03 -1.96
CA GLY A 126 -16.59 3.18 -3.13
C GLY A 126 -15.43 3.61 -4.04
N LEU A 127 -14.78 2.64 -4.65
CA LEU A 127 -13.56 2.85 -5.45
C LEU A 127 -13.80 3.66 -6.72
N GLY A 128 -15.01 3.64 -7.30
CA GLY A 128 -15.35 4.43 -8.50
C GLY A 128 -15.16 5.95 -8.34
N VAL A 129 -14.92 6.45 -7.11
CA VAL A 129 -14.52 7.84 -6.90
C VAL A 129 -13.15 8.15 -7.50
N LEU A 130 -12.26 7.15 -7.62
CA LEU A 130 -10.91 7.27 -8.16
C LEU A 130 -10.88 7.41 -9.69
N ASP A 131 -11.94 6.98 -10.38
CA ASP A 131 -12.07 7.13 -11.84
C ASP A 131 -12.49 8.54 -12.27
N ARG A 132 -12.79 9.40 -11.30
CA ARG A 132 -13.20 10.78 -11.55
C ARG A 132 -12.05 11.73 -11.23
N ALA A 133 -11.43 12.31 -12.25
CA ALA A 133 -10.29 13.25 -12.12
C ALA A 133 -10.53 14.36 -11.08
N LYS A 134 -11.75 14.89 -10.97
CA LYS A 134 -12.12 15.90 -9.96
C LYS A 134 -11.96 15.38 -8.52
N ASN A 135 -12.27 14.10 -8.29
CA ASN A 135 -12.14 13.49 -6.95
C ASN A 135 -10.70 13.17 -6.63
N VAL A 136 -9.93 12.68 -7.63
CA VAL A 136 -8.49 12.45 -7.48
C VAL A 136 -7.78 13.75 -7.09
N LYS A 137 -8.02 14.86 -7.81
CA LYS A 137 -7.47 16.18 -7.46
C LYS A 137 -7.86 16.67 -6.06
N LYS A 138 -9.07 16.34 -5.58
CA LYS A 138 -9.48 16.66 -4.20
C LYS A 138 -8.72 15.81 -3.18
N LEU A 139 -8.54 14.53 -3.47
CA LEU A 139 -7.76 13.62 -2.64
C LEU A 139 -6.30 14.05 -2.56
N GLU A 140 -5.67 14.34 -3.69
CA GLU A 140 -4.29 14.86 -3.77
C GLU A 140 -4.11 16.14 -2.94
N LYS A 141 -5.05 17.09 -3.07
CA LYS A 141 -5.03 18.33 -2.28
C LYS A 141 -5.17 18.05 -0.77
N TRP A 142 -6.04 17.12 -0.39
CA TRP A 142 -6.25 16.77 1.01
C TRP A 142 -5.05 16.04 1.61
N MET A 143 -4.39 15.16 0.85
CA MET A 143 -3.21 14.43 1.28
C MET A 143 -1.96 15.29 1.48
N TYR A 144 -1.94 16.52 0.98
CA TYR A 144 -0.89 17.54 1.14
C TYR A 144 0.55 16.98 1.12
N GLY A 145 1.02 16.58 -0.08
CA GLY A 145 2.40 16.11 -0.29
C GLY A 145 2.68 14.66 0.10
N SER A 146 1.71 13.96 0.67
CA SER A 146 1.76 12.51 0.84
C SER A 146 1.71 11.79 -0.50
N LYS A 147 2.13 10.53 -0.50
CA LYS A 147 2.07 9.64 -1.68
C LYS A 147 1.22 8.42 -1.36
N MET A 148 0.35 8.05 -2.27
CA MET A 148 -0.53 6.90 -2.14
C MET A 148 -0.47 6.06 -3.40
N VAL A 149 -0.42 4.74 -3.24
CA VAL A 149 -0.53 3.78 -4.33
C VAL A 149 -1.71 2.88 -4.04
N ILE A 150 -2.64 2.78 -4.98
CA ILE A 150 -3.79 1.88 -4.92
C ILE A 150 -3.71 0.96 -6.12
N MET A 151 -3.60 -0.34 -5.90
CA MET A 151 -3.67 -1.37 -6.94
C MET A 151 -4.99 -2.13 -6.86
N THR A 152 -5.57 -2.47 -7.99
CA THR A 152 -6.85 -3.18 -8.05
C THR A 152 -6.89 -4.21 -9.18
N ASN A 153 -7.60 -5.33 -8.93
CA ASN A 153 -7.99 -6.33 -9.94
C ASN A 153 -9.50 -6.25 -10.24
N ARG A 154 -10.15 -5.16 -9.90
CA ARG A 154 -11.58 -5.00 -10.15
C ARG A 154 -11.84 -4.65 -11.62
N PRO A 155 -12.70 -5.40 -12.33
CA PRO A 155 -12.97 -5.16 -13.74
C PRO A 155 -13.84 -3.91 -13.99
N ASP A 156 -14.46 -3.36 -12.93
CA ASP A 156 -15.28 -2.16 -12.99
C ASP A 156 -14.48 -0.86 -12.78
N MET A 157 -13.15 -0.95 -12.63
CA MET A 157 -12.26 0.21 -12.51
C MET A 157 -11.57 0.54 -13.84
N LEU A 158 -11.36 1.84 -14.11
CA LEU A 158 -10.73 2.29 -15.37
C LEU A 158 -9.22 2.04 -15.42
N LYS A 159 -8.57 1.89 -14.26
CA LYS A 159 -7.13 1.65 -14.16
C LYS A 159 -6.88 0.53 -13.14
N ASP A 160 -5.80 -0.19 -13.38
CA ASP A 160 -5.30 -1.21 -12.46
C ASP A 160 -4.51 -0.61 -11.30
N THR A 161 -3.93 0.58 -11.49
CA THR A 161 -3.15 1.29 -10.48
C THR A 161 -3.39 2.79 -10.53
N TYR A 162 -3.54 3.40 -9.35
CA TYR A 162 -3.67 4.84 -9.12
C TYR A 162 -2.51 5.29 -8.22
N ILE A 163 -1.80 6.36 -8.63
CA ILE A 163 -0.66 6.95 -7.92
C ILE A 163 -0.89 8.44 -7.76
#